data_88ca8ce95c2f9a2bd17a72bbd1472012
#
_entry.id   88ca8ce95c2f9a2bd17a72bbd1472012
#
_cell.length_a   1.000
_cell.length_b   1.000
_cell.length_c   1.000
_cell.angle_alpha   90.00
_cell.angle_beta   90.00
_cell.angle_gamma   90.00
#
_symmetry.space_group_name_H-M   'P 1'
#
loop_
_entity.id
_entity.type
_entity.pdbx_description
1 polymer ?
#
loop_
_entity_poly.entity_id
_entity_poly.type
_entity_poly.pdbx_seq_one_letter_code
_entity_poly.pdbx_strand_id
1 'polypeptide(L)'
;EAVIGESMGVSRITVRRALSDLEQEGLIQRIHGRGTFINPNISKIKATITPGQDLHQLIRESGYESRNELISLETVPADLHHAEALEIAPGSPLIKVVCSYYANDILAIVSINHIPEGLLKTMPSREEWGTHQL
;
A
#
# COMPACT_ATOMS: atom_id res chain seq x y z
N GLU A 1 23.54 3.51 18.52
CA GLU A 1 24.44 2.87 17.54
C GLU A 1 25.70 2.33 18.20
N ALA A 2 26.38 3.10 19.09
CA ALA A 2 27.61 2.68 19.78
C ALA A 2 27.38 1.44 20.64
N VAL A 3 26.38 1.47 21.52
CA VAL A 3 26.01 0.37 22.42
C VAL A 3 25.69 -0.91 21.65
N ILE A 4 24.93 -0.80 20.56
CA ILE A 4 24.60 -1.95 19.71
C ILE A 4 25.87 -2.50 19.04
N GLY A 5 26.73 -1.63 18.51
CA GLY A 5 27.98 -2.04 17.91
C GLY A 5 28.90 -2.79 18.87
N GLU A 6 29.04 -2.31 20.09
CA GLU A 6 29.80 -2.95 21.14
C GLU A 6 29.20 -4.31 21.54
N SER A 7 27.89 -4.39 21.73
CA SER A 7 27.21 -5.62 22.15
C SER A 7 27.25 -6.72 21.08
N MET A 8 27.30 -6.33 19.80
CA MET A 8 27.29 -7.26 18.66
C MET A 8 28.69 -7.47 18.04
N GLY A 9 29.71 -6.77 18.51
CA GLY A 9 31.07 -6.87 17.99
C GLY A 9 31.21 -6.34 16.55
N VAL A 10 30.40 -5.37 16.13
CA VAL A 10 30.39 -4.80 14.78
C VAL A 10 30.66 -3.30 14.80
N SER A 11 31.08 -2.76 13.64
CA SER A 11 31.36 -1.33 13.52
C SER A 11 30.08 -0.48 13.60
N ARG A 12 30.21 0.78 14.07
CA ARG A 12 29.09 1.74 14.07
C ARG A 12 28.51 1.98 12.67
N ILE A 13 29.34 1.89 11.64
CA ILE A 13 28.89 2.04 10.24
C ILE A 13 27.97 0.87 9.85
N THR A 14 28.33 -0.35 10.25
CA THR A 14 27.53 -1.56 10.02
C THR A 14 26.16 -1.45 10.72
N VAL A 15 26.14 -1.03 11.99
CA VAL A 15 24.91 -0.79 12.75
C VAL A 15 24.04 0.27 12.07
N ARG A 16 24.64 1.39 11.64
CA ARG A 16 23.91 2.48 10.98
C ARG A 16 23.29 2.03 9.69
N ARG A 17 23.99 1.21 8.88
CA ARG A 17 23.45 0.66 7.64
C ARG A 17 22.28 -0.27 7.92
N ALA A 18 22.43 -1.22 8.83
CA ALA A 18 21.34 -2.14 9.21
C ALA A 18 20.11 -1.38 9.74
N LEU A 19 20.30 -0.35 10.58
CA LEU A 19 19.20 0.48 11.05
C LEU A 19 18.56 1.30 9.91
N SER A 20 19.33 1.72 8.90
CA SER A 20 18.77 2.40 7.72
C SER A 20 17.92 1.45 6.88
N ASP A 21 18.37 0.22 6.68
CA ASP A 21 17.63 -0.81 5.95
C ASP A 21 16.31 -1.13 6.68
N LEU A 22 16.35 -1.31 8.00
CA LEU A 22 15.16 -1.52 8.84
C LEU A 22 14.18 -0.32 8.80
N GLU A 23 14.69 0.91 8.69
CA GLU A 23 13.87 2.11 8.56
C GLU A 23 13.22 2.20 7.18
N GLN A 24 13.94 1.82 6.11
CA GLN A 24 13.37 1.72 4.76
C GLN A 24 12.28 0.64 4.65
N GLU A 25 12.46 -0.46 5.37
CA GLU A 25 11.45 -1.52 5.50
C GLU A 25 10.27 -1.11 6.42
N GLY A 26 10.30 0.09 7.00
CA GLY A 26 9.26 0.58 7.91
C GLY A 26 9.24 -0.12 9.29
N LEU A 27 10.25 -0.94 9.58
CA LEU A 27 10.35 -1.72 10.82
C LEU A 27 10.70 -0.86 12.03
N ILE A 28 11.39 0.22 11.83
CA ILE A 28 11.74 1.20 12.86
C ILE A 28 11.50 2.62 12.35
N GLN A 29 11.40 3.56 13.27
CA GLN A 29 11.32 4.99 13.00
C GLN A 29 12.40 5.70 13.81
N ARG A 30 13.20 6.56 13.15
CA ARG A 30 14.16 7.44 13.80
C ARG A 30 13.55 8.81 13.99
N ILE A 31 13.50 9.26 15.22
CA ILE A 31 13.03 10.60 15.57
C ILE A 31 14.24 11.39 16.06
N HIS A 32 14.59 12.44 15.32
CA HIS A 32 15.72 13.29 15.66
C HIS A 32 15.60 13.83 17.09
N GLY A 33 16.65 13.66 17.90
CA GLY A 33 16.68 14.08 19.32
C GLY A 33 15.90 13.18 20.29
N ARG A 34 15.12 12.17 19.78
CA ARG A 34 14.32 11.27 20.62
C ARG A 34 14.76 9.81 20.59
N GLY A 35 15.45 9.39 19.51
CA GLY A 35 15.99 8.04 19.37
C GLY A 35 15.36 7.21 18.24
N THR A 36 15.62 5.90 18.30
CA THR A 36 15.09 4.91 17.36
C THR A 36 14.03 4.08 18.07
N PHE A 37 12.86 3.97 17.46
CA PHE A 37 11.70 3.28 18.01
C PHE A 37 11.28 2.17 17.06
N ILE A 38 10.86 1.04 17.62
CA ILE A 38 10.19 -0.01 16.84
C ILE A 38 8.81 0.51 16.45
N ASN A 39 8.44 0.35 15.18
CA ASN A 39 7.11 0.72 14.73
C ASN A 39 6.08 -0.27 15.33
N PRO A 40 5.17 0.15 16.22
CA PRO A 40 4.26 -0.76 16.92
C PRO A 40 3.28 -1.47 15.98
N ASN A 41 3.12 -0.99 14.76
CA ASN A 41 2.21 -1.57 13.77
C ASN A 41 2.83 -2.72 12.96
N ILE A 42 4.15 -2.97 13.09
CA ILE A 42 4.87 -4.03 12.38
C ILE A 42 4.37 -5.43 12.71
N SER A 43 3.98 -5.67 13.96
CA SER A 43 3.55 -6.99 14.38
C SER A 43 2.17 -7.38 13.83
N LYS A 44 1.45 -6.46 13.19
CA LYS A 44 0.06 -6.65 12.77
C LYS A 44 -0.12 -6.94 11.28
N ILE A 45 0.81 -6.52 10.42
CA ILE A 45 0.70 -6.77 8.98
C ILE A 45 2.07 -7.17 8.43
N LYS A 46 2.36 -8.48 8.41
CA LYS A 46 3.48 -9.03 7.64
C LYS A 46 3.03 -9.23 6.19
N ALA A 47 2.94 -8.15 5.45
CA ALA A 47 2.48 -8.26 4.08
C ALA A 47 3.34 -7.41 3.15
N THR A 48 3.96 -8.07 2.20
CA THR A 48 4.53 -7.41 1.02
C THR A 48 3.41 -7.31 0.01
N ILE A 49 2.98 -6.09 -0.33
CA ILE A 49 2.00 -5.86 -1.40
C ILE A 49 2.72 -6.07 -2.73
N THR A 50 2.33 -7.09 -3.47
CA THR A 50 2.82 -7.37 -4.82
C THR A 50 1.77 -6.99 -5.86
N PRO A 51 2.18 -6.61 -7.10
CA PRO A 51 1.21 -6.37 -8.17
C PRO A 51 0.28 -7.57 -8.37
N GLY A 52 -1.03 -7.32 -8.47
CA GLY A 52 -2.05 -8.36 -8.63
C GLY A 52 -2.42 -9.11 -7.36
N GLN A 53 -1.96 -8.68 -6.20
CA GLN A 53 -2.33 -9.30 -4.93
C GLN A 53 -3.74 -8.94 -4.52
N ASP A 54 -4.50 -9.97 -4.13
CA ASP A 54 -5.81 -9.82 -3.51
C ASP A 54 -5.69 -9.18 -2.11
N LEU A 55 -6.17 -7.93 -1.98
CA LEU A 55 -6.13 -7.19 -0.71
C LEU A 55 -7.00 -7.83 0.39
N HIS A 56 -8.10 -8.50 0.02
CA HIS A 56 -8.91 -9.24 0.97
C HIS A 56 -8.16 -10.46 1.50
N GLN A 57 -7.47 -11.19 0.59
CA GLN A 57 -6.65 -12.33 0.99
C GLN A 57 -5.54 -11.88 1.93
N LEU A 58 -4.86 -10.77 1.62
CA LEU A 58 -3.82 -10.18 2.45
C LEU A 58 -4.30 -9.90 3.88
N ILE A 59 -5.47 -9.30 4.02
CA ILE A 59 -6.08 -8.99 5.32
C ILE A 59 -6.45 -10.30 6.05
N ARG A 60 -7.04 -11.28 5.35
CA ARG A 60 -7.41 -12.59 5.94
C ARG A 60 -6.19 -13.38 6.39
N GLU A 61 -5.13 -13.43 5.59
CA GLU A 61 -3.86 -14.10 5.94
C GLU A 61 -3.17 -13.43 7.14
N SER A 62 -3.46 -12.15 7.39
CA SER A 62 -3.01 -11.43 8.58
C SER A 62 -3.87 -11.74 9.83
N GLY A 63 -4.89 -12.61 9.73
CA GLY A 63 -5.72 -13.04 10.85
C GLY A 63 -6.93 -12.15 11.14
N TYR A 64 -7.36 -11.31 10.18
CA TYR A 64 -8.48 -10.40 10.32
C TYR A 64 -9.63 -10.75 9.37
N GLU A 65 -10.85 -10.39 9.74
CA GLU A 65 -11.97 -10.35 8.79
C GLU A 65 -11.78 -9.17 7.84
N SER A 66 -12.01 -9.42 6.55
CA SER A 66 -11.84 -8.42 5.51
C SER A 66 -13.17 -7.95 4.96
N ARG A 67 -13.34 -6.63 4.94
CA ARG A 67 -14.48 -5.93 4.35
C ARG A 67 -13.96 -4.76 3.52
N ASN A 68 -14.62 -4.45 2.41
CA ASN A 68 -14.33 -3.24 1.64
C ASN A 68 -15.58 -2.37 1.43
N GLU A 69 -15.35 -1.12 1.11
CA GLU A 69 -16.38 -0.14 0.73
C GLU A 69 -15.89 0.68 -0.47
N LEU A 70 -16.74 0.82 -1.48
CA LEU A 70 -16.51 1.73 -2.60
C LEU A 70 -16.75 3.17 -2.13
N ILE A 71 -15.70 3.99 -2.09
CA ILE A 71 -15.78 5.41 -1.70
C ILE A 71 -16.23 6.26 -2.89
N SER A 72 -15.52 6.16 -4.03
CA SER A 72 -15.88 6.89 -5.24
C SER A 72 -15.60 6.08 -6.50
N LEU A 73 -16.39 6.38 -7.54
CA LEU A 73 -16.27 5.86 -8.89
C LEU A 73 -16.54 7.02 -9.84
N GLU A 74 -15.51 7.43 -10.57
CA GLU A 74 -15.53 8.63 -11.42
C GLU A 74 -14.83 8.36 -12.73
N THR A 75 -15.27 8.98 -13.83
CA THR A 75 -14.49 9.05 -15.06
C THR A 75 -13.67 10.34 -15.04
N VAL A 76 -12.35 10.21 -15.19
CA VAL A 76 -11.40 11.33 -15.18
C VAL A 76 -10.53 11.26 -16.45
N PRO A 77 -10.07 12.40 -16.99
CA PRO A 77 -9.11 12.38 -18.09
C PRO A 77 -7.72 11.95 -17.59
N ALA A 78 -7.00 11.18 -18.41
CA ALA A 78 -5.62 10.83 -18.14
C ALA A 78 -4.74 12.09 -18.19
N ASP A 79 -4.02 12.38 -17.12
CA ASP A 79 -2.94 13.36 -17.12
C ASP A 79 -1.70 12.80 -17.82
N LEU A 80 -0.63 13.60 -17.96
CA LEU A 80 0.60 13.18 -18.63
C LEU A 80 1.25 11.98 -17.96
N HIS A 81 1.22 11.90 -16.63
CA HIS A 81 1.81 10.80 -15.88
C HIS A 81 1.06 9.48 -16.10
N HIS A 82 -0.28 9.50 -16.01
CA HIS A 82 -1.09 8.34 -16.29
C HIS A 82 -1.02 7.92 -17.77
N ALA A 83 -1.00 8.90 -18.69
CA ALA A 83 -0.90 8.63 -20.12
C ALA A 83 0.39 7.89 -20.46
N GLU A 84 1.52 8.34 -19.92
CA GLU A 84 2.83 7.69 -20.10
C GLU A 84 2.86 6.29 -19.47
N ALA A 85 2.43 6.16 -18.20
CA ALA A 85 2.47 4.91 -17.46
C ALA A 85 1.57 3.81 -18.05
N LEU A 86 0.45 4.19 -18.66
CA LEU A 86 -0.56 3.27 -19.22
C LEU A 86 -0.46 3.15 -20.76
N GLU A 87 0.49 3.84 -21.39
CA GLU A 87 0.69 3.85 -22.83
C GLU A 87 -0.57 4.26 -23.64
N ILE A 88 -1.28 5.30 -23.14
CA ILE A 88 -2.49 5.85 -23.75
C ILE A 88 -2.31 7.32 -24.10
N ALA A 89 -3.21 7.89 -24.91
CA ALA A 89 -3.16 9.31 -25.22
C ALA A 89 -3.50 10.18 -23.99
N PRO A 90 -2.85 11.33 -23.77
CA PRO A 90 -3.27 12.30 -22.77
C PRO A 90 -4.74 12.70 -22.98
N GLY A 91 -5.49 12.80 -21.89
CA GLY A 91 -6.93 13.09 -21.94
C GLY A 91 -7.84 11.88 -22.20
N SER A 92 -7.27 10.70 -22.46
CA SER A 92 -8.08 9.45 -22.56
C SER A 92 -8.89 9.21 -21.29
N PRO A 93 -10.14 8.69 -21.41
CA PRO A 93 -10.96 8.44 -20.24
C PRO A 93 -10.42 7.32 -19.38
N LEU A 94 -10.25 7.60 -18.09
CA LEU A 94 -9.90 6.66 -17.03
C LEU A 94 -11.04 6.50 -16.06
N ILE A 95 -11.34 5.30 -15.67
CA ILE A 95 -12.19 5.01 -14.53
C ILE A 95 -11.34 5.06 -13.26
N LYS A 96 -11.57 6.07 -12.44
CA LYS A 96 -10.96 6.21 -11.13
C LYS A 96 -11.85 5.55 -10.09
N VAL A 97 -11.31 4.52 -9.43
CA VAL A 97 -11.99 3.76 -8.38
C VAL A 97 -11.25 3.97 -7.07
N VAL A 98 -11.95 4.42 -6.04
CA VAL A 98 -11.40 4.55 -4.68
C VAL A 98 -12.15 3.61 -3.78
N CYS A 99 -11.42 2.70 -3.15
CA CYS A 99 -11.96 1.74 -2.19
C CYS A 99 -11.21 1.81 -0.86
N SER A 100 -11.94 1.65 0.24
CA SER A 100 -11.41 1.40 1.56
C SER A 100 -11.53 -0.08 1.90
N TYR A 101 -10.50 -0.63 2.56
CA TYR A 101 -10.47 -2.00 3.06
C TYR A 101 -10.28 -1.97 4.57
N TYR A 102 -11.03 -2.79 5.25
CA TYR A 102 -11.03 -2.86 6.71
C TYR A 102 -10.53 -4.23 7.17
N ALA A 103 -9.72 -4.21 8.21
CA ALA A 103 -9.32 -5.38 8.99
C ALA A 103 -10.19 -5.39 10.27
N ASN A 104 -11.19 -6.23 10.34
CA ASN A 104 -12.34 -6.10 11.27
C ASN A 104 -13.01 -4.72 11.05
N ASP A 105 -13.04 -3.87 12.08
CA ASP A 105 -13.61 -2.52 12.01
C ASP A 105 -12.56 -1.41 11.82
N ILE A 106 -11.28 -1.77 11.64
CA ILE A 106 -10.18 -0.80 11.49
C ILE A 106 -9.89 -0.59 10.01
N LEU A 107 -9.91 0.66 9.54
CA LEU A 107 -9.45 1.02 8.20
C LEU A 107 -7.97 0.65 8.06
N ALA A 108 -7.68 -0.29 7.17
CA ALA A 108 -6.34 -0.84 6.96
C ALA A 108 -5.69 -0.32 5.67
N ILE A 109 -6.46 -0.28 4.56
CA ILE A 109 -5.95 0.09 3.24
C ILE A 109 -6.94 1.03 2.56
N VAL A 110 -6.42 2.03 1.85
CA VAL A 110 -7.17 2.80 0.85
C VAL A 110 -6.49 2.57 -0.49
N SER A 111 -7.22 2.06 -1.47
CA SER A 111 -6.73 1.90 -2.85
C SER A 111 -7.30 2.98 -3.75
N ILE A 112 -6.47 3.49 -4.67
CA ILE A 112 -6.87 4.39 -5.74
C ILE A 112 -6.40 3.76 -7.04
N ASN A 113 -7.33 3.31 -7.86
CA ASN A 113 -7.06 2.65 -9.12
C ASN A 113 -7.49 3.54 -10.29
N HIS A 114 -6.66 3.59 -11.34
CA HIS A 114 -6.96 4.25 -12.60
C HIS A 114 -6.93 3.21 -13.72
N ILE A 115 -8.08 2.96 -14.32
CA ILE A 115 -8.26 1.90 -15.33
C ILE A 115 -8.67 2.55 -16.64
N PRO A 116 -7.93 2.35 -17.75
CA PRO A 116 -8.37 2.81 -19.07
C PRO A 116 -9.77 2.25 -19.40
N GLU A 117 -10.73 3.12 -19.70
CA GLU A 117 -12.11 2.72 -19.98
C GLU A 117 -12.18 1.72 -21.13
N GLY A 118 -11.33 1.86 -22.14
CA GLY A 118 -11.25 0.95 -23.28
C GLY A 118 -10.83 -0.49 -22.97
N LEU A 119 -10.31 -0.77 -21.78
CA LEU A 119 -10.01 -2.14 -21.32
C LEU A 119 -11.25 -2.86 -20.77
N LEU A 120 -12.28 -2.13 -20.41
CA LEU A 120 -13.50 -2.71 -19.87
C LEU A 120 -14.44 -3.07 -21.00
N LYS A 121 -14.75 -4.37 -21.15
CA LYS A 121 -15.74 -4.86 -22.10
C LYS A 121 -17.15 -4.39 -21.78
N THR A 122 -17.43 -4.28 -20.49
CA THR A 122 -18.72 -3.79 -19.94
C THR A 122 -18.38 -3.00 -18.68
N MET A 123 -19.05 -1.88 -18.47
CA MET A 123 -18.90 -1.13 -17.21
C MET A 123 -19.57 -1.92 -16.09
N PRO A 124 -18.82 -2.38 -15.06
CA PRO A 124 -19.44 -3.06 -13.92
C PRO A 124 -20.39 -2.12 -13.18
N SER A 125 -21.43 -2.67 -12.59
CA SER A 125 -22.32 -1.91 -11.71
C SER A 125 -21.57 -1.41 -10.46
N ARG A 126 -22.13 -0.43 -9.77
CA ARG A 126 -21.52 0.11 -8.55
C ARG A 126 -21.38 -0.95 -7.44
N GLU A 127 -22.31 -1.91 -7.42
CA GLU A 127 -22.26 -3.05 -6.49
C GLU A 127 -21.12 -4.02 -6.84
N GLU A 128 -20.92 -4.29 -8.12
CA GLU A 128 -19.83 -5.14 -8.58
C GLU A 128 -18.46 -4.52 -8.27
N TRP A 129 -18.30 -3.19 -8.43
CA TRP A 129 -17.08 -2.50 -8.02
C TRP A 129 -16.80 -2.58 -6.52
N GLY A 130 -17.83 -2.66 -5.68
CA GLY A 130 -17.72 -2.80 -4.24
C GLY A 130 -17.42 -4.23 -3.76
N THR A 131 -17.65 -5.25 -4.60
CA THR A 131 -17.52 -6.67 -4.21
C THR A 131 -16.40 -7.40 -4.95
N HIS A 132 -15.96 -6.89 -6.10
CA HIS A 132 -14.89 -7.50 -6.90
C HIS A 132 -13.53 -6.89 -6.58
N GLN A 133 -12.54 -7.76 -6.56
CA GLN A 133 -11.13 -7.40 -6.55
C GLN A 133 -10.75 -6.96 -7.96
N LEU A 134 -10.13 -5.80 -8.04
CA LEU A 134 -9.49 -5.33 -9.26
C LEU A 134 -8.03 -5.76 -9.29
#